data_7070c1f3baf3ee851e7c2eb502d9d152
#
_entry.id   7070c1f3baf3ee851e7c2eb502d9d152
#
_cell.length_a   1.000
_cell.length_b   1.000
_cell.length_c   1.000
_cell.angle_alpha   90.00
_cell.angle_beta   90.00
_cell.angle_gamma   90.00
#
_symmetry.space_group_name_H-M   'P 1'
#
loop_
_entity.id
_entity.type
_entity.pdbx_description
1 polymer ?
#
loop_
_entity_poly.entity_id
_entity_poly.type
_entity_poly.pdbx_seq_one_letter_code
_entity_poly.pdbx_strand_id
1 'polypeptide(L)'
;MRRERYLYGKEAKHEQEMPLLTLNELEKSVPMFRGRCGNAVCRGLMRTLSIDKANDLYDRNSSHIGPEFADAVLKDIGVEYEIYNREVLDRLPDGPFVTISNHPYGSIDGIMLVDIFGHIRPDYKVMVNRFLSRIGTLSDNFICVTPTGTERSAPTNDSIQGIKDAVAHVRSGCPLGIFPSGAVSDLKLRERQIADREWQEPVIRLIRKLNVPVVPVHFLDRNSNFYYSLGLIDWKVRLLRLPSEIFNKRGKRTRIAIGEIITPEQQNEFKDMGSFRDFLRNKVYNQY
;
A
#
# COMPACT_ATOMS: atom_id res chain seq x y z
N MET A 1 -44.86 3.64 -19.12
CA MET A 1 -44.68 2.90 -17.86
C MET A 1 -43.49 3.47 -17.14
N ARG A 2 -43.67 3.83 -15.88
CA ARG A 2 -42.84 4.74 -15.07
C ARG A 2 -41.48 4.17 -14.76
N ARG A 3 -40.42 4.95 -15.02
CA ARG A 3 -39.08 4.78 -14.42
C ARG A 3 -39.08 5.44 -13.03
N GLU A 4 -39.05 4.66 -11.99
CA GLU A 4 -38.81 5.13 -10.62
C GLU A 4 -37.33 5.38 -10.43
N ARG A 5 -37.00 6.64 -10.17
CA ARG A 5 -35.67 7.08 -9.70
C ARG A 5 -35.58 6.74 -8.22
N TYR A 6 -34.73 5.84 -7.85
CA TYR A 6 -34.28 5.71 -6.46
C TYR A 6 -33.23 6.79 -6.18
N LEU A 7 -33.71 7.88 -5.60
CA LEU A 7 -32.87 8.89 -4.95
C LEU A 7 -32.55 8.37 -3.53
N TYR A 8 -31.39 7.78 -3.33
CA TYR A 8 -30.83 7.63 -2.00
C TYR A 8 -29.88 8.80 -1.74
N GLY A 9 -30.44 9.88 -1.19
CA GLY A 9 -29.68 10.89 -0.47
C GLY A 9 -29.19 10.29 0.85
N LYS A 10 -27.96 9.81 0.91
CA LYS A 10 -27.24 9.70 2.18
C LYS A 10 -26.67 11.07 2.49
N GLU A 11 -27.31 11.79 3.40
CA GLU A 11 -26.65 12.86 4.14
C GLU A 11 -25.42 12.26 4.83
N ALA A 12 -24.25 12.57 4.29
CA ALA A 12 -22.99 12.29 4.97
C ALA A 12 -22.97 13.15 6.25
N LYS A 13 -23.22 12.55 7.39
CA LYS A 13 -22.84 13.12 8.68
C LYS A 13 -21.34 13.38 8.60
N HIS A 14 -20.93 14.64 8.63
CA HIS A 14 -19.58 15.05 8.97
C HIS A 14 -19.28 14.55 10.40
N GLU A 15 -18.86 13.30 10.53
CA GLU A 15 -18.07 12.88 11.68
C GLU A 15 -16.78 13.67 11.58
N GLN A 16 -16.42 14.39 12.64
CA GLN A 16 -15.16 15.12 12.71
C GLN A 16 -14.04 14.14 12.36
N GLU A 17 -13.46 14.35 11.18
CA GLU A 17 -12.37 13.51 10.69
C GLU A 17 -11.21 13.63 11.66
N MET A 18 -10.89 12.52 12.31
CA MET A 18 -9.79 12.49 13.26
C MET A 18 -8.48 12.47 12.46
N PRO A 19 -7.49 13.31 12.84
CA PRO A 19 -6.18 13.27 12.19
C PRO A 19 -5.57 11.86 12.24
N LEU A 20 -4.77 11.51 11.24
CA LEU A 20 -4.16 10.17 11.09
C LEU A 20 -3.46 9.68 12.37
N LEU A 21 -2.86 10.60 13.12
CA LEU A 21 -2.24 10.32 14.40
C LEU A 21 -2.31 11.56 15.31
N THR A 22 -2.95 11.40 16.46
CA THR A 22 -3.13 12.50 17.44
C THR A 22 -2.10 12.48 18.56
N LEU A 23 -1.86 13.65 19.15
CA LEU A 23 -1.07 13.78 20.39
C LEU A 23 -1.64 12.88 21.50
N ASN A 24 -2.96 12.87 21.67
CA ASN A 24 -3.65 12.07 22.69
C ASN A 24 -3.42 10.56 22.54
N GLU A 25 -3.35 10.07 21.30
CA GLU A 25 -3.06 8.65 21.03
C GLU A 25 -1.61 8.30 21.37
N LEU A 26 -0.68 9.20 21.04
CA LEU A 26 0.72 9.03 21.41
C LEU A 26 0.92 9.08 22.94
N GLU A 27 0.22 9.97 23.64
CA GLU A 27 0.22 10.03 25.11
C GLU A 27 -0.33 8.76 25.77
N LYS A 28 -1.38 8.18 25.18
CA LYS A 28 -1.95 6.91 25.66
C LYS A 28 -0.99 5.76 25.44
N SER A 29 -0.31 5.74 24.32
CA SER A 29 0.58 4.65 23.90
C SER A 29 1.94 4.73 24.57
N VAL A 30 2.44 5.95 24.85
CA VAL A 30 3.77 6.19 25.42
C VAL A 30 3.66 7.08 26.65
N PRO A 31 3.68 6.53 27.86
CA PRO A 31 3.48 7.29 29.10
C PRO A 31 4.43 8.48 29.30
N MET A 32 5.63 8.42 28.72
CA MET A 32 6.63 9.49 28.76
C MET A 32 6.15 10.79 28.10
N PHE A 33 5.15 10.74 27.21
CA PHE A 33 4.62 11.93 26.52
C PHE A 33 3.53 12.66 27.33
N ARG A 34 3.15 12.15 28.51
CA ARG A 34 2.13 12.76 29.37
C ARG A 34 2.65 14.00 30.07
N GLY A 35 1.76 14.99 30.28
CA GLY A 35 2.04 16.24 30.96
C GLY A 35 2.73 17.28 30.06
N ARG A 36 2.90 18.52 30.59
CA ARG A 36 3.37 19.68 29.80
C ARG A 36 4.70 19.46 29.10
N CYS A 37 5.68 18.90 29.80
CA CYS A 37 7.02 18.62 29.23
C CYS A 37 6.95 17.47 28.21
N GLY A 38 6.25 16.38 28.53
CA GLY A 38 6.05 15.25 27.65
C GLY A 38 5.36 15.64 26.34
N ASN A 39 4.33 16.50 26.44
CA ASN A 39 3.62 17.03 25.27
C ASN A 39 4.50 17.92 24.40
N ALA A 40 5.40 18.71 24.97
CA ALA A 40 6.34 19.52 24.21
C ALA A 40 7.32 18.62 23.44
N VAL A 41 7.84 17.58 24.07
CA VAL A 41 8.71 16.58 23.44
C VAL A 41 7.97 15.84 22.33
N CYS A 42 6.74 15.38 22.59
CA CYS A 42 5.92 14.69 21.59
C CYS A 42 5.64 15.58 20.38
N ARG A 43 5.25 16.84 20.55
CA ARG A 43 5.07 17.79 19.46
C ARG A 43 6.35 18.03 18.66
N GLY A 44 7.49 18.16 19.35
CA GLY A 44 8.80 18.26 18.71
C GLY A 44 9.10 17.03 17.83
N LEU A 45 8.79 15.84 18.33
CA LEU A 45 8.96 14.58 17.61
C LEU A 45 8.01 14.49 16.40
N MET A 46 6.73 14.84 16.55
CA MET A 46 5.76 14.85 15.45
C MET A 46 6.22 15.77 14.31
N ARG A 47 6.73 16.96 14.64
CA ARG A 47 7.32 17.88 13.64
C ARG A 47 8.53 17.29 12.94
N THR A 48 9.47 16.73 13.70
CA THR A 48 10.71 16.14 13.16
C THR A 48 10.42 14.97 12.24
N LEU A 49 9.38 14.19 12.57
CA LEU A 49 8.93 13.05 11.77
C LEU A 49 7.94 13.44 10.67
N SER A 50 7.57 14.72 10.57
CA SER A 50 6.59 15.24 9.59
C SER A 50 5.18 14.64 9.74
N ILE A 51 4.81 14.21 10.94
CA ILE A 51 3.47 13.69 11.22
C ILE A 51 2.43 14.81 11.09
N ASP A 52 2.76 16.02 11.58
CA ASP A 52 1.89 17.19 11.42
C ASP A 52 1.61 17.48 9.95
N LYS A 53 2.66 17.41 9.10
CA LYS A 53 2.51 17.59 7.65
C LYS A 53 1.65 16.51 7.00
N ALA A 54 1.75 15.27 7.48
CA ALA A 54 0.92 14.17 6.97
C ALA A 54 -0.55 14.35 7.37
N ASN A 55 -0.83 14.82 8.59
CA ASN A 55 -2.18 15.19 9.01
C ASN A 55 -2.72 16.35 8.15
N ASP A 56 -1.96 17.44 8.00
CA ASP A 56 -2.34 18.58 7.17
C ASP A 56 -2.58 18.18 5.69
N LEU A 57 -1.78 17.26 5.16
CA LEU A 57 -1.95 16.71 3.81
C LEU A 57 -3.27 15.95 3.68
N TYR A 58 -3.58 15.11 4.66
CA TYR A 58 -4.84 14.39 4.72
C TYR A 58 -6.03 15.35 4.80
N ASP A 59 -6.00 16.30 5.74
CA ASP A 59 -7.10 17.24 5.97
C ASP A 59 -7.40 18.08 4.73
N ARG A 60 -6.37 18.58 4.03
CA ARG A 60 -6.55 19.39 2.81
C ARG A 60 -7.18 18.62 1.65
N ASN A 61 -6.99 17.30 1.61
CA ASN A 61 -7.47 16.45 0.53
C ASN A 61 -8.70 15.61 0.91
N SER A 62 -9.19 15.70 2.15
CA SER A 62 -10.24 14.86 2.71
C SER A 62 -11.61 15.00 2.03
N SER A 63 -11.83 16.06 1.23
CA SER A 63 -13.02 16.21 0.40
C SER A 63 -13.07 15.25 -0.80
N HIS A 64 -11.95 14.62 -1.16
CA HIS A 64 -11.85 13.61 -2.20
C HIS A 64 -11.90 12.19 -1.60
N ILE A 65 -12.33 11.21 -2.37
CA ILE A 65 -12.49 9.82 -1.94
C ILE A 65 -11.89 8.90 -3.00
N GLY A 66 -11.30 7.80 -2.58
CA GLY A 66 -10.81 6.76 -3.49
C GLY A 66 -9.68 7.23 -4.41
N PRO A 67 -9.74 6.91 -5.72
CA PRO A 67 -8.71 7.29 -6.67
C PRO A 67 -8.52 8.81 -6.78
N GLU A 68 -9.58 9.60 -6.67
CA GLU A 68 -9.52 11.07 -6.67
C GLU A 68 -8.77 11.61 -5.45
N PHE A 69 -8.91 10.97 -4.29
CA PHE A 69 -8.08 11.31 -3.12
C PHE A 69 -6.61 10.95 -3.37
N ALA A 70 -6.35 9.79 -3.95
CA ALA A 70 -4.98 9.36 -4.26
C ALA A 70 -4.29 10.35 -5.23
N ASP A 71 -4.96 10.75 -6.31
CA ASP A 71 -4.48 11.75 -7.27
C ASP A 71 -4.27 13.12 -6.60
N ALA A 72 -5.23 13.61 -5.81
CA ALA A 72 -5.13 14.88 -5.11
C ALA A 72 -3.95 14.92 -4.14
N VAL A 73 -3.73 13.87 -3.37
CA VAL A 73 -2.59 13.73 -2.46
C VAL A 73 -1.26 13.75 -3.23
N LEU A 74 -1.14 12.98 -4.32
CA LEU A 74 0.09 12.95 -5.13
C LEU A 74 0.40 14.31 -5.74
N LYS A 75 -0.61 15.03 -6.23
CA LYS A 75 -0.49 16.41 -6.74
C LYS A 75 -0.08 17.42 -5.65
N ASP A 76 -0.70 17.36 -4.46
CA ASP A 76 -0.39 18.28 -3.35
C ASP A 76 1.05 18.11 -2.86
N ILE A 77 1.55 16.89 -2.77
CA ILE A 77 2.97 16.65 -2.43
C ILE A 77 3.92 16.93 -3.59
N GLY A 78 3.41 17.17 -4.80
CA GLY A 78 4.22 17.43 -6.00
C GLY A 78 4.98 16.18 -6.47
N VAL A 79 4.36 15.02 -6.41
CA VAL A 79 4.89 13.75 -6.94
C VAL A 79 4.24 13.45 -8.28
N GLU A 80 5.07 13.39 -9.31
CA GLU A 80 4.68 12.88 -10.62
C GLU A 80 5.25 11.47 -10.80
N TYR A 81 4.61 10.65 -11.64
CA TYR A 81 5.14 9.36 -11.99
C TYR A 81 5.02 9.10 -13.51
N GLU A 82 5.97 8.33 -14.00
CA GLU A 82 6.03 7.85 -15.38
C GLU A 82 5.79 6.34 -15.40
N ILE A 83 4.87 5.90 -16.27
CA ILE A 83 4.54 4.49 -16.40
C ILE A 83 5.18 3.96 -17.67
N TYR A 84 6.10 3.01 -17.52
CA TYR A 84 6.67 2.22 -18.60
C TYR A 84 5.77 1.02 -18.93
N ASN A 85 5.68 0.66 -20.20
CA ASN A 85 4.76 -0.36 -20.74
C ASN A 85 3.29 -0.05 -20.43
N ARG A 86 2.93 1.23 -20.54
CA ARG A 86 1.58 1.72 -20.20
C ARG A 86 0.48 1.00 -21.01
N GLU A 87 0.77 0.54 -22.21
CA GLU A 87 -0.14 -0.19 -23.08
C GLU A 87 -0.68 -1.49 -22.48
N VAL A 88 -0.01 -2.02 -21.44
CA VAL A 88 -0.52 -3.18 -20.68
C VAL A 88 -1.80 -2.82 -19.92
N LEU A 89 -1.94 -1.56 -19.49
CA LEU A 89 -3.14 -1.08 -18.79
C LEU A 89 -4.39 -1.13 -19.70
N ASP A 90 -4.21 -0.97 -21.01
CA ASP A 90 -5.31 -1.05 -22.00
C ASP A 90 -5.78 -2.49 -22.25
N ARG A 91 -4.99 -3.48 -21.77
CA ARG A 91 -5.27 -4.92 -21.92
C ARG A 91 -5.66 -5.59 -20.60
N LEU A 92 -5.92 -4.80 -19.55
CA LEU A 92 -6.35 -5.36 -18.27
C LEU A 92 -7.66 -6.14 -18.43
N PRO A 93 -7.81 -7.29 -17.72
CA PRO A 93 -9.06 -8.05 -17.78
C PRO A 93 -10.25 -7.26 -17.24
N ASP A 94 -11.40 -7.39 -17.89
CA ASP A 94 -12.68 -6.90 -17.35
C ASP A 94 -13.08 -7.63 -16.06
N GLY A 95 -12.66 -8.88 -15.91
CA GLY A 95 -12.84 -9.71 -14.73
C GLY A 95 -11.81 -9.44 -13.63
N PRO A 96 -11.71 -10.33 -12.64
CA PRO A 96 -10.77 -10.19 -11.53
C PRO A 96 -9.34 -10.40 -12.00
N PHE A 97 -8.43 -9.63 -11.43
CA PHE A 97 -6.98 -9.83 -11.57
C PHE A 97 -6.26 -9.43 -10.28
N VAL A 98 -5.03 -9.83 -10.13
CA VAL A 98 -4.19 -9.44 -8.98
C VAL A 98 -2.98 -8.64 -9.48
N THR A 99 -2.75 -7.43 -8.95
CA THR A 99 -1.45 -6.77 -9.11
C THR A 99 -0.50 -7.23 -8.02
N ILE A 100 0.74 -7.53 -8.38
CA ILE A 100 1.81 -7.84 -7.44
C ILE A 100 2.93 -6.83 -7.62
N SER A 101 3.45 -6.26 -6.53
CA SER A 101 4.48 -5.25 -6.62
C SER A 101 5.53 -5.35 -5.53
N ASN A 102 6.74 -4.81 -5.82
CA ASN A 102 7.70 -4.49 -4.78
C ASN A 102 7.20 -3.31 -3.94
N HIS A 103 7.79 -3.08 -2.76
CA HIS A 103 7.30 -2.10 -1.79
C HIS A 103 8.39 -1.13 -1.30
N PRO A 104 9.03 -0.35 -2.21
CA PRO A 104 10.19 0.47 -1.84
C PRO A 104 9.85 1.69 -1.00
N TYR A 105 8.66 2.26 -1.16
CA TYR A 105 8.29 3.49 -0.46
C TYR A 105 7.61 3.24 0.89
N GLY A 106 6.83 2.17 1.02
CA GLY A 106 6.11 1.83 2.25
C GLY A 106 4.88 2.72 2.53
N SER A 107 4.53 3.59 1.60
CA SER A 107 3.43 4.54 1.74
C SER A 107 2.80 4.92 0.39
N ILE A 108 3.48 5.76 -0.38
CA ILE A 108 2.95 6.31 -1.65
C ILE A 108 2.81 5.28 -2.76
N ASP A 109 3.51 4.17 -2.71
CA ASP A 109 3.34 3.05 -3.65
C ASP A 109 1.92 2.47 -3.61
N GLY A 110 1.35 2.31 -2.42
CA GLY A 110 -0.06 1.93 -2.29
C GLY A 110 -1.03 2.99 -2.83
N ILE A 111 -0.73 4.27 -2.59
CA ILE A 111 -1.51 5.40 -3.12
C ILE A 111 -1.43 5.44 -4.66
N MET A 112 -0.22 5.25 -5.23
CA MET A 112 -0.04 5.18 -6.69
C MET A 112 -0.79 4.00 -7.31
N LEU A 113 -0.83 2.83 -6.65
CA LEU A 113 -1.63 1.70 -7.14
C LEU A 113 -3.13 2.04 -7.16
N VAL A 114 -3.65 2.69 -6.12
CA VAL A 114 -5.06 3.12 -6.09
C VAL A 114 -5.32 4.17 -7.18
N ASP A 115 -4.42 5.12 -7.37
CA ASP A 115 -4.53 6.14 -8.43
C ASP A 115 -4.55 5.50 -9.83
N ILE A 116 -3.57 4.63 -10.15
CA ILE A 116 -3.46 4.02 -11.48
C ILE A 116 -4.61 3.05 -11.76
N PHE A 117 -4.80 2.08 -10.88
CA PHE A 117 -5.74 0.99 -11.15
C PHE A 117 -7.17 1.33 -10.73
N GLY A 118 -7.36 2.17 -9.72
CA GLY A 118 -8.68 2.59 -9.27
C GLY A 118 -9.41 3.51 -10.25
N HIS A 119 -8.70 4.33 -11.03
CA HIS A 119 -9.30 5.10 -12.11
C HIS A 119 -9.75 4.23 -13.29
N ILE A 120 -9.09 3.08 -13.53
CA ILE A 120 -9.48 2.12 -14.57
C ILE A 120 -10.58 1.18 -14.06
N ARG A 121 -10.44 0.72 -12.83
CA ARG A 121 -11.33 -0.21 -12.13
C ARG A 121 -11.69 0.36 -10.76
N PRO A 122 -12.80 1.08 -10.62
CA PRO A 122 -13.21 1.71 -9.36
C PRO A 122 -13.39 0.73 -8.20
N ASP A 123 -13.60 -0.55 -8.51
CA ASP A 123 -13.66 -1.66 -7.56
C ASP A 123 -12.27 -2.21 -7.13
N TYR A 124 -11.16 -1.62 -7.62
CA TYR A 124 -9.82 -2.03 -7.23
C TYR A 124 -9.52 -1.76 -5.76
N LYS A 125 -9.02 -2.77 -5.06
CA LYS A 125 -8.58 -2.65 -3.67
C LYS A 125 -7.14 -3.09 -3.51
N VAL A 126 -6.46 -2.56 -2.49
CA VAL A 126 -5.10 -2.93 -2.12
C VAL A 126 -5.10 -3.57 -0.73
N MET A 127 -4.39 -4.68 -0.58
CA MET A 127 -4.12 -5.24 0.75
C MET A 127 -3.12 -4.36 1.48
N VAL A 128 -3.52 -3.81 2.62
CA VAL A 128 -2.72 -2.85 3.39
C VAL A 128 -2.62 -3.25 4.85
N ASN A 129 -1.60 -2.72 5.55
CA ASN A 129 -1.53 -2.87 7.00
C ASN A 129 -2.74 -2.18 7.66
N ARG A 130 -3.32 -2.85 8.67
CA ARG A 130 -4.46 -2.34 9.45
C ARG A 130 -4.28 -0.90 9.97
N PHE A 131 -3.04 -0.46 10.20
CA PHE A 131 -2.78 0.93 10.56
C PHE A 131 -3.35 1.93 9.54
N LEU A 132 -3.37 1.57 8.26
CA LEU A 132 -3.88 2.43 7.17
C LEU A 132 -5.41 2.47 7.09
N SER A 133 -6.15 1.68 7.89
CA SER A 133 -7.61 1.81 8.02
C SER A 133 -8.06 3.17 8.55
N ARG A 134 -7.13 3.94 9.12
CA ARG A 134 -7.36 5.31 9.58
C ARG A 134 -7.53 6.32 8.43
N ILE A 135 -7.12 5.96 7.22
CA ILE A 135 -7.34 6.79 6.03
C ILE A 135 -8.77 6.51 5.53
N GLY A 136 -9.75 7.19 6.14
CA GLY A 136 -11.16 6.98 5.85
C GLY A 136 -11.53 7.19 4.39
N THR A 137 -10.87 8.17 3.73
CA THR A 137 -11.05 8.50 2.32
C THR A 137 -10.65 7.38 1.35
N LEU A 138 -9.84 6.41 1.79
CA LEU A 138 -9.44 5.22 1.03
C LEU A 138 -10.04 3.92 1.57
N SER A 139 -10.99 3.98 2.51
CA SER A 139 -11.57 2.79 3.14
C SER A 139 -12.12 1.79 2.13
N ASP A 140 -12.76 2.28 1.07
CA ASP A 140 -13.37 1.45 0.02
C ASP A 140 -12.33 0.82 -0.93
N ASN A 141 -11.09 1.35 -0.95
CA ASN A 141 -9.98 0.83 -1.75
C ASN A 141 -8.99 -0.01 -0.95
N PHE A 142 -9.25 -0.27 0.34
CA PHE A 142 -8.36 -1.04 1.19
C PHE A 142 -9.00 -2.32 1.72
N ILE A 143 -8.20 -3.39 1.75
CA ILE A 143 -8.45 -4.59 2.54
C ILE A 143 -7.37 -4.67 3.60
N CYS A 144 -7.77 -4.46 4.85
CA CYS A 144 -6.86 -4.37 5.97
C CYS A 144 -6.44 -5.75 6.46
N VAL A 145 -5.12 -5.97 6.54
CA VAL A 145 -4.53 -7.17 7.11
C VAL A 145 -3.56 -6.80 8.22
N THR A 146 -3.40 -7.66 9.20
CA THR A 146 -2.31 -7.53 10.16
C THR A 146 -1.15 -8.37 9.64
N PRO A 147 0.00 -7.76 9.25
CA PRO A 147 1.14 -8.54 8.79
C PRO A 147 1.55 -9.53 9.88
N THR A 148 1.66 -10.81 9.53
CA THR A 148 2.35 -11.77 10.39
C THR A 148 3.83 -11.39 10.33
N GLY A 149 4.36 -10.84 11.44
CA GLY A 149 5.74 -10.36 11.49
C GLY A 149 6.76 -11.41 11.16
N THR A 150 8.05 -11.02 11.10
CA THR A 150 9.21 -11.90 10.92
C THR A 150 9.35 -12.98 12.00
N GLU A 151 8.64 -12.86 13.09
CA GLU A 151 8.50 -13.89 14.13
C GLU A 151 7.34 -14.80 13.73
N ARG A 152 7.53 -16.09 13.87
CA ARG A 152 6.57 -17.18 13.61
C ARG A 152 5.34 -17.10 14.53
N SER A 153 4.73 -15.94 14.62
CA SER A 153 3.47 -15.75 15.34
C SER A 153 2.34 -16.38 14.55
N ALA A 154 1.50 -17.14 15.23
CA ALA A 154 0.29 -17.69 14.64
C ALA A 154 -0.54 -16.57 14.00
N PRO A 155 -1.23 -16.82 12.86
CA PRO A 155 -2.10 -15.83 12.25
C PRO A 155 -3.14 -15.34 13.27
N THR A 156 -3.27 -14.03 13.42
CA THR A 156 -4.32 -13.44 14.25
C THR A 156 -5.67 -13.60 13.56
N ASN A 157 -6.77 -13.58 14.32
CA ASN A 157 -8.13 -13.61 13.76
C ASN A 157 -8.33 -12.50 12.72
N ASP A 158 -7.74 -11.34 12.94
CA ASP A 158 -7.77 -10.19 12.00
C ASP A 158 -7.05 -10.48 10.69
N SER A 159 -5.91 -11.17 10.74
CA SER A 159 -5.17 -11.57 9.53
C SER A 159 -5.98 -12.59 8.72
N ILE A 160 -6.65 -13.51 9.40
CA ILE A 160 -7.51 -14.52 8.76
C ILE A 160 -8.71 -13.85 8.12
N GLN A 161 -9.32 -12.87 8.79
CA GLN A 161 -10.47 -12.14 8.24
C GLN A 161 -10.07 -11.35 6.99
N GLY A 162 -8.98 -10.57 7.03
CA GLY A 162 -8.49 -9.84 5.87
C GLY A 162 -8.18 -10.72 4.66
N ILE A 163 -7.65 -11.94 4.89
CA ILE A 163 -7.45 -12.92 3.79
C ILE A 163 -8.79 -13.42 3.25
N LYS A 164 -9.79 -13.67 4.11
CA LYS A 164 -11.14 -14.07 3.66
C LYS A 164 -11.79 -12.95 2.82
N ASP A 165 -11.66 -11.71 3.27
CA ASP A 165 -12.20 -10.53 2.57
C ASP A 165 -11.52 -10.37 1.20
N ALA A 166 -10.20 -10.56 1.11
CA ALA A 166 -9.45 -10.54 -0.13
C ALA A 166 -9.92 -11.63 -1.11
N VAL A 167 -10.13 -12.86 -0.62
CA VAL A 167 -10.64 -13.96 -1.44
C VAL A 167 -12.07 -13.68 -1.90
N ALA A 168 -12.93 -13.18 -1.02
CA ALA A 168 -14.31 -12.84 -1.35
C ALA A 168 -14.38 -11.74 -2.42
N HIS A 169 -13.54 -10.70 -2.27
CA HIS A 169 -13.44 -9.58 -3.21
C HIS A 169 -13.03 -10.05 -4.61
N VAL A 170 -11.97 -10.85 -4.73
CA VAL A 170 -11.54 -11.37 -6.04
C VAL A 170 -12.58 -12.32 -6.64
N ARG A 171 -13.21 -13.16 -5.82
CA ARG A 171 -14.27 -14.06 -6.28
C ARG A 171 -15.55 -13.35 -6.73
N SER A 172 -15.79 -12.14 -6.24
CA SER A 172 -16.89 -11.30 -6.74
C SER A 172 -16.59 -10.61 -8.08
N GLY A 173 -15.42 -10.86 -8.67
CA GLY A 173 -15.04 -10.31 -9.97
C GLY A 173 -14.15 -9.07 -9.90
N CYS A 174 -13.71 -8.68 -8.70
CA CYS A 174 -13.01 -7.42 -8.47
C CYS A 174 -11.48 -7.61 -8.39
N PRO A 175 -10.69 -6.63 -8.84
CA PRO A 175 -9.24 -6.72 -8.82
C PRO A 175 -8.63 -6.35 -7.46
N LEU A 176 -7.45 -6.92 -7.19
CA LEU A 176 -6.76 -6.81 -5.90
C LEU A 176 -5.26 -6.52 -6.05
N GLY A 177 -4.76 -5.51 -5.33
CA GLY A 177 -3.33 -5.21 -5.23
C GLY A 177 -2.69 -5.86 -4.00
N ILE A 178 -1.53 -6.46 -4.20
CA ILE A 178 -0.77 -7.15 -3.14
C ILE A 178 0.70 -6.76 -3.18
N PHE A 179 1.27 -6.49 -2.01
CA PHE A 179 2.71 -6.39 -1.76
C PHE A 179 3.20 -7.69 -1.13
N PRO A 180 3.74 -8.66 -1.91
CA PRO A 180 3.94 -10.03 -1.40
C PRO A 180 4.99 -10.16 -0.30
N SER A 181 5.89 -9.17 -0.18
CA SER A 181 6.87 -9.11 0.92
C SER A 181 6.21 -8.84 2.28
N GLY A 182 5.03 -8.21 2.29
CA GLY A 182 4.33 -7.77 3.51
C GLY A 182 5.10 -6.72 4.32
N ALA A 183 6.18 -6.17 3.78
CA ALA A 183 7.02 -5.16 4.42
C ALA A 183 7.72 -4.28 3.39
N VAL A 184 8.10 -3.07 3.83
CA VAL A 184 8.90 -2.15 3.01
C VAL A 184 10.25 -2.79 2.68
N SER A 185 10.71 -2.58 1.43
CA SER A 185 12.03 -3.07 0.96
C SER A 185 13.17 -2.67 1.90
N ASP A 186 14.18 -3.52 2.01
CA ASP A 186 15.34 -3.35 2.89
C ASP A 186 16.63 -3.15 2.10
N LEU A 187 17.62 -2.52 2.75
CA LEU A 187 19.00 -2.51 2.25
C LEU A 187 19.64 -3.88 2.46
N LYS A 188 19.90 -4.58 1.36
CA LYS A 188 20.64 -5.84 1.33
C LYS A 188 22.14 -5.55 1.26
N LEU A 189 22.81 -5.54 2.40
CA LEU A 189 24.22 -5.13 2.50
C LEU A 189 25.15 -5.97 1.62
N ARG A 190 24.95 -7.28 1.57
CA ARG A 190 25.78 -8.22 0.77
C ARG A 190 25.64 -7.95 -0.73
N GLU A 191 24.44 -7.63 -1.17
CA GLU A 191 24.08 -7.42 -2.56
C GLU A 191 24.21 -5.94 -2.97
N ARG A 192 24.45 -5.06 -2.00
CA ARG A 192 24.52 -3.59 -2.17
C ARG A 192 23.32 -2.98 -2.89
N GLN A 193 22.16 -3.60 -2.71
CA GLN A 193 20.92 -3.18 -3.36
C GLN A 193 19.77 -3.05 -2.36
N ILE A 194 18.76 -2.28 -2.74
CA ILE A 194 17.49 -2.22 -2.03
C ILE A 194 16.51 -3.13 -2.74
N ALA A 195 15.99 -4.10 -2.00
CA ALA A 195 15.04 -5.06 -2.50
C ALA A 195 14.10 -5.50 -1.38
N ASP A 196 12.96 -6.05 -1.78
CA ASP A 196 12.02 -6.65 -0.85
C ASP A 196 12.67 -7.77 -0.04
N ARG A 197 12.14 -7.96 1.15
CA ARG A 197 12.33 -9.20 1.89
C ARG A 197 11.85 -10.38 1.07
N GLU A 198 12.14 -11.56 1.56
CA GLU A 198 11.58 -12.77 0.96
C GLU A 198 10.04 -12.65 0.90
N TRP A 199 9.47 -12.94 -0.26
CA TRP A 199 8.03 -12.91 -0.44
C TRP A 199 7.38 -14.02 0.37
N GLN A 200 6.34 -13.67 1.12
CA GLN A 200 5.74 -14.55 2.11
C GLN A 200 5.00 -15.71 1.45
N GLU A 201 5.35 -16.94 1.83
CA GLU A 201 4.73 -18.14 1.27
C GLU A 201 3.19 -18.17 1.41
N PRO A 202 2.57 -17.73 2.53
CA PRO A 202 1.11 -17.63 2.62
C PRO A 202 0.49 -16.72 1.56
N VAL A 203 1.18 -15.65 1.19
CA VAL A 203 0.72 -14.72 0.13
C VAL A 203 0.84 -15.38 -1.25
N ILE A 204 1.94 -16.09 -1.50
CA ILE A 204 2.11 -16.85 -2.76
C ILE A 204 1.05 -17.95 -2.89
N ARG A 205 0.72 -18.64 -1.80
CA ARG A 205 -0.39 -19.60 -1.75
C ARG A 205 -1.74 -18.95 -2.01
N LEU A 206 -1.95 -17.73 -1.50
CA LEU A 206 -3.16 -16.97 -1.78
C LEU A 206 -3.28 -16.67 -3.28
N ILE A 207 -2.24 -16.12 -3.91
CA ILE A 207 -2.21 -15.81 -5.35
C ILE A 207 -2.51 -17.09 -6.17
N ARG A 208 -1.85 -18.19 -5.85
CA ARG A 208 -2.09 -19.49 -6.50
C ARG A 208 -3.53 -19.95 -6.36
N LYS A 209 -4.12 -19.79 -5.17
CA LYS A 209 -5.50 -20.21 -4.88
C LYS A 209 -6.54 -19.35 -5.61
N LEU A 210 -6.26 -18.08 -5.80
CA LEU A 210 -7.13 -17.16 -6.54
C LEU A 210 -7.20 -17.56 -8.01
N ASN A 211 -6.11 -18.01 -8.60
CA ASN A 211 -6.00 -18.50 -9.97
C ASN A 211 -6.62 -17.55 -11.01
N VAL A 212 -6.32 -16.27 -10.87
CA VAL A 212 -6.73 -15.19 -11.77
C VAL A 212 -5.49 -14.58 -12.45
N PRO A 213 -5.63 -13.82 -13.54
CA PRO A 213 -4.52 -13.10 -14.15
C PRO A 213 -3.73 -12.27 -13.14
N VAL A 214 -2.40 -12.25 -13.26
CA VAL A 214 -1.51 -11.50 -12.38
C VAL A 214 -0.78 -10.43 -13.19
N VAL A 215 -0.82 -9.19 -12.72
CA VAL A 215 -0.17 -8.02 -13.33
C VAL A 215 1.02 -7.61 -12.47
N PRO A 216 2.26 -7.84 -12.91
CA PRO A 216 3.44 -7.40 -12.20
C PRO A 216 3.61 -5.88 -12.29
N VAL A 217 3.94 -5.24 -11.17
CA VAL A 217 4.20 -3.79 -11.08
C VAL A 217 5.55 -3.59 -10.39
N HIS A 218 6.45 -2.84 -11.01
CA HIS A 218 7.76 -2.53 -10.45
C HIS A 218 7.89 -1.05 -10.19
N PHE A 219 8.01 -0.66 -8.93
CA PHE A 219 8.46 0.67 -8.54
C PHE A 219 9.98 0.73 -8.64
N LEU A 220 10.49 1.46 -9.64
CA LEU A 220 11.92 1.51 -9.99
C LEU A 220 12.75 2.40 -9.06
N ASP A 221 12.10 3.36 -8.44
CA ASP A 221 12.74 4.30 -7.52
C ASP A 221 12.47 3.91 -6.06
N ARG A 222 13.07 4.64 -5.12
CA ARG A 222 13.12 4.23 -3.71
C ARG A 222 13.16 5.42 -2.75
N ASN A 223 13.06 5.14 -1.46
CA ASN A 223 13.29 6.10 -0.39
C ASN A 223 14.76 6.54 -0.33
N SER A 224 15.06 7.53 0.52
CA SER A 224 16.42 8.04 0.70
C SER A 224 17.36 6.97 1.26
N ASN A 225 18.66 7.09 0.95
CA ASN A 225 19.67 6.22 1.54
C ASN A 225 19.68 6.32 3.06
N PHE A 226 19.40 7.52 3.61
CA PHE A 226 19.26 7.72 5.05
C PHE A 226 18.14 6.90 5.65
N TYR A 227 16.98 6.84 4.99
CA TYR A 227 15.88 6.00 5.42
C TYR A 227 16.29 4.53 5.56
N TYR A 228 16.97 4.00 4.55
CA TYR A 228 17.40 2.59 4.58
C TYR A 228 18.52 2.34 5.58
N SER A 229 19.46 3.29 5.80
CA SER A 229 20.50 3.14 6.82
C SER A 229 19.94 3.10 8.25
N LEU A 230 18.84 3.79 8.53
CA LEU A 230 18.13 3.66 9.80
C LEU A 230 17.65 2.22 10.07
N GLY A 231 17.28 1.50 9.03
CA GLY A 231 16.87 0.10 9.12
C GLY A 231 17.98 -0.86 9.54
N LEU A 232 19.26 -0.45 9.41
CA LEU A 232 20.40 -1.21 9.92
C LEU A 232 20.56 -1.07 11.44
N ILE A 233 20.02 -0.01 12.02
CA ILE A 233 20.02 0.24 13.46
C ILE A 233 18.79 -0.44 14.08
N ASP A 234 17.60 -0.05 13.65
CA ASP A 234 16.33 -0.64 14.08
C ASP A 234 15.24 -0.36 13.03
N TRP A 235 14.50 -1.42 12.67
CA TRP A 235 13.42 -1.32 11.71
C TRP A 235 12.26 -0.41 12.18
N LYS A 236 12.02 -0.33 13.50
CA LYS A 236 10.97 0.54 14.08
C LYS A 236 11.34 2.01 13.91
N VAL A 237 12.60 2.35 14.16
CA VAL A 237 13.13 3.73 13.95
C VAL A 237 12.96 4.13 12.48
N ARG A 238 13.26 3.22 11.56
CA ARG A 238 13.05 3.44 10.13
C ARG A 238 11.57 3.72 9.80
N LEU A 239 10.63 2.94 10.36
CA LEU A 239 9.20 3.16 10.10
C LEU A 239 8.70 4.53 10.58
N LEU A 240 9.22 5.04 11.68
CA LEU A 240 8.88 6.38 12.17
C LEU A 240 9.27 7.49 11.17
N ARG A 241 10.22 7.22 10.27
CA ARG A 241 10.67 8.16 9.24
C ARG A 241 9.77 8.17 8.00
N LEU A 242 8.86 7.19 7.82
CA LEU A 242 8.01 7.09 6.63
C LEU A 242 7.24 8.38 6.29
N PRO A 243 6.59 9.09 7.24
CA PRO A 243 5.90 10.32 6.90
C PRO A 243 6.84 11.37 6.28
N SER A 244 8.07 11.49 6.77
CA SER A 244 9.05 12.41 6.19
C SER A 244 9.50 12.02 4.78
N GLU A 245 9.55 10.71 4.47
CA GLU A 245 9.92 10.23 3.15
C GLU A 245 8.86 10.55 2.09
N ILE A 246 7.60 10.70 2.47
CA ILE A 246 6.54 11.17 1.56
C ILE A 246 6.92 12.53 0.99
N PHE A 247 7.25 13.49 1.86
CA PHE A 247 7.61 14.86 1.46
C PHE A 247 8.99 14.97 0.79
N ASN A 248 9.85 13.98 0.99
CA ASN A 248 11.16 13.88 0.34
C ASN A 248 11.06 13.57 -1.17
N LYS A 249 9.86 13.23 -1.65
CA LYS A 249 9.57 12.96 -3.07
C LYS A 249 9.12 14.22 -3.82
N ARG A 250 8.90 15.32 -3.13
CA ARG A 250 8.43 16.56 -3.75
C ARG A 250 9.33 17.00 -4.92
N GLY A 251 8.70 17.24 -6.06
CA GLY A 251 9.39 17.60 -7.30
C GLY A 251 10.19 16.48 -7.94
N LYS A 252 10.03 15.23 -7.49
CA LYS A 252 10.64 14.07 -8.11
C LYS A 252 9.64 13.35 -9.00
N ARG A 253 10.12 12.93 -10.16
CA ARG A 253 9.38 12.05 -11.05
C ARG A 253 9.76 10.62 -10.70
N THR A 254 8.79 9.84 -10.25
CA THR A 254 8.99 8.43 -9.94
C THR A 254 8.69 7.57 -11.16
N ARG A 255 9.30 6.39 -11.25
CA ARG A 255 9.17 5.49 -12.39
C ARG A 255 8.52 4.19 -11.96
N ILE A 256 7.50 3.80 -12.72
CA ILE A 256 6.73 2.57 -12.49
C ILE A 256 6.73 1.78 -13.79
N ALA A 257 7.01 0.49 -13.73
CA ALA A 257 6.90 -0.38 -14.87
C ALA A 257 5.78 -1.40 -14.66
N ILE A 258 4.94 -1.57 -15.69
CA ILE A 258 3.90 -2.59 -15.70
C ILE A 258 4.40 -3.76 -16.54
N GLY A 259 4.42 -4.97 -15.95
CA GLY A 259 4.84 -6.18 -16.64
C GLY A 259 3.72 -6.81 -17.45
N GLU A 260 4.10 -7.71 -18.35
CA GLU A 260 3.13 -8.51 -19.11
C GLU A 260 2.24 -9.33 -18.17
N ILE A 261 0.97 -9.41 -18.52
CA ILE A 261 -0.04 -10.13 -17.73
C ILE A 261 0.28 -11.62 -17.73
N ILE A 262 0.42 -12.17 -16.53
CA ILE A 262 0.66 -13.60 -16.31
C ILE A 262 -0.68 -14.32 -16.24
N THR A 263 -0.92 -15.24 -17.18
CA THR A 263 -2.18 -15.97 -17.22
C THR A 263 -2.24 -17.08 -16.15
N PRO A 264 -3.45 -17.57 -15.80
CA PRO A 264 -3.59 -18.72 -14.90
C PRO A 264 -2.87 -19.97 -15.42
N GLU A 265 -2.83 -20.19 -16.75
CA GLU A 265 -2.14 -21.31 -17.38
C GLU A 265 -0.63 -21.26 -17.09
N GLN A 266 -0.01 -20.09 -17.31
CA GLN A 266 1.41 -19.88 -17.00
C GLN A 266 1.72 -20.08 -15.51
N GLN A 267 0.80 -19.65 -14.62
CA GLN A 267 0.95 -19.89 -13.18
C GLN A 267 0.91 -21.38 -12.83
N ASN A 268 0.09 -22.16 -13.52
CA ASN A 268 -0.10 -23.60 -13.28
C ASN A 268 1.03 -24.48 -13.81
N GLU A 269 1.97 -23.94 -14.58
CA GLU A 269 3.19 -24.64 -15.02
C GLU A 269 4.12 -24.97 -13.84
N PHE A 270 4.06 -24.19 -12.75
CA PHE A 270 4.91 -24.36 -11.58
C PHE A 270 4.30 -25.36 -10.59
N LYS A 271 5.02 -26.45 -10.30
CA LYS A 271 4.56 -27.47 -9.38
C LYS A 271 4.80 -27.13 -7.91
N ASP A 272 5.91 -26.49 -7.59
CA ASP A 272 6.28 -26.10 -6.23
C ASP A 272 6.12 -24.59 -5.98
N MET A 273 5.92 -24.23 -4.70
CA MET A 273 5.68 -22.82 -4.30
C MET A 273 6.94 -21.96 -4.38
N GLY A 274 8.11 -22.54 -4.22
CA GLY A 274 9.37 -21.81 -4.29
C GLY A 274 9.63 -21.32 -5.72
N SER A 275 9.60 -22.22 -6.70
CA SER A 275 9.74 -21.86 -8.12
C SER A 275 8.67 -20.90 -8.59
N PHE A 276 7.43 -21.06 -8.14
CA PHE A 276 6.35 -20.13 -8.45
C PHE A 276 6.60 -18.74 -7.86
N ARG A 277 7.00 -18.64 -6.60
CA ARG A 277 7.38 -17.37 -5.95
C ARG A 277 8.50 -16.68 -6.72
N ASP A 278 9.56 -17.43 -7.06
CA ASP A 278 10.73 -16.90 -7.75
C ASP A 278 10.37 -16.42 -9.17
N PHE A 279 9.50 -17.13 -9.86
CA PHE A 279 8.94 -16.70 -11.14
C PHE A 279 8.18 -15.38 -11.01
N LEU A 280 7.22 -15.26 -10.08
CA LEU A 280 6.46 -14.04 -9.86
C LEU A 280 7.36 -12.86 -9.50
N ARG A 281 8.32 -13.09 -8.58
CA ARG A 281 9.30 -12.08 -8.18
C ARG A 281 10.14 -11.62 -9.37
N ASN A 282 10.60 -12.55 -10.19
CA ASN A 282 11.37 -12.26 -11.39
C ASN A 282 10.57 -11.40 -12.38
N LYS A 283 9.28 -11.70 -12.55
CA LYS A 283 8.37 -10.91 -13.39
C LYS A 283 8.17 -9.48 -12.89
N VAL A 284 8.31 -9.21 -11.59
CA VAL A 284 8.27 -7.86 -11.05
C VAL A 284 9.60 -7.13 -11.25
N TYR A 285 10.74 -7.77 -10.97
CA TYR A 285 12.04 -7.09 -10.94
C TYR A 285 12.75 -7.00 -12.29
N ASN A 286 12.47 -7.91 -13.24
CA ASN A 286 13.16 -8.02 -14.52
C ASN A 286 12.21 -7.69 -15.68
N GLN A 287 11.65 -6.48 -15.68
CA GLN A 287 10.75 -5.98 -16.72
C GLN A 287 11.49 -5.19 -17.82
N TYR A 288 12.81 -5.07 -17.72
CA TYR A 288 13.71 -4.39 -18.64
C TYR A 288 14.84 -5.32 -19.08
#